data_2d6a8ab1892377eb756ce297febdfd20
#
_entry.id   2d6a8ab1892377eb756ce297febdfd20
#
_cell.length_a   1.000
_cell.length_b   1.000
_cell.length_c   1.000
_cell.angle_alpha   90.00
_cell.angle_beta   90.00
_cell.angle_gamma   90.00
#
_symmetry.space_group_name_H-M   'P 1'
#
loop_
_entity.id
_entity.type
_entity.pdbx_description
1 polymer ?
#
loop_
_entity_poly.entity_id
_entity_poly.type
_entity_poly.pdbx_seq_one_letter_code
_entity_poly.pdbx_strand_id
1 'polypeptide(L)'
;MEDSVTGECETLYDVSPLPEITLQTKPWLVPFPNFRENGQFIDIVKTTNYSKCEERSAYHFGITGLTNWKPASNQMGQFLSRSNINRVVISGNVKYYTIQSSVSTNKIVISPQMYESQKGMVVSVMNLTLASFHQANGSPRSVSNSARSTI
;
A
#
# COMPACT_ATOMS: atom_id res chain seq x y z
N MET A 1 -12.84 0.14 -6.91
CA MET A 1 -12.35 1.40 -6.34
C MET A 1 -12.03 1.16 -4.88
N GLU A 2 -11.06 1.82 -4.35
CA GLU A 2 -10.66 1.71 -2.95
C GLU A 2 -10.41 3.10 -2.37
N ASP A 3 -11.07 3.39 -1.25
CA ASP A 3 -10.85 4.59 -0.47
C ASP A 3 -9.50 4.58 0.24
N SER A 4 -8.80 5.68 0.16
CA SER A 4 -7.54 5.90 0.86
C SER A 4 -7.39 7.37 1.27
N VAL A 5 -6.41 7.66 2.10
CA VAL A 5 -6.07 9.05 2.48
C VAL A 5 -5.67 9.93 1.28
N THR A 6 -5.42 9.32 0.13
CA THR A 6 -5.04 10.02 -1.11
C THR A 6 -6.16 10.11 -2.13
N GLY A 7 -7.35 9.61 -1.79
CA GLY A 7 -8.54 9.59 -2.65
C GLY A 7 -9.05 8.19 -2.95
N GLU A 8 -10.08 8.10 -3.76
CA GLU A 8 -10.69 6.85 -4.19
C GLU A 8 -10.17 6.47 -5.58
N CYS A 9 -9.35 5.42 -5.66
CA CYS A 9 -8.68 5.01 -6.90
C CYS A 9 -8.87 3.51 -7.19
N GLU A 10 -8.78 3.16 -8.48
CA GLU A 10 -8.75 1.76 -8.90
C GLU A 10 -7.55 1.06 -8.27
N THR A 11 -7.80 -0.02 -7.56
CA THR A 11 -6.76 -0.82 -6.91
C THR A 11 -6.85 -2.26 -7.38
N LEU A 12 -5.73 -2.78 -7.84
CA LEU A 12 -5.58 -4.15 -8.29
C LEU A 12 -4.88 -4.97 -7.21
N TYR A 13 -5.43 -6.14 -6.94
CA TYR A 13 -4.85 -7.13 -6.05
C TYR A 13 -4.48 -8.38 -6.84
N ASP A 14 -3.23 -8.77 -6.77
CA ASP A 14 -2.75 -10.05 -7.22
C ASP A 14 -2.44 -10.91 -5.99
N VAL A 15 -3.13 -12.03 -5.87
CA VAL A 15 -3.02 -12.95 -4.73
C VAL A 15 -2.58 -14.30 -5.26
N SER A 16 -1.37 -14.71 -4.91
CA SER A 16 -0.78 -15.96 -5.37
C SER A 16 -0.04 -16.68 -4.24
N PRO A 17 0.06 -18.02 -4.30
CA PRO A 17 0.94 -18.72 -3.39
C PRO A 17 2.39 -18.32 -3.66
N LEU A 18 3.17 -18.10 -2.58
CA LEU A 18 4.57 -17.73 -2.71
C LEU A 18 5.39 -18.94 -3.21
N PRO A 19 6.06 -18.84 -4.36
CA PRO A 19 6.86 -19.94 -4.90
C PRO A 19 8.03 -20.28 -3.97
N GLU A 20 8.35 -21.58 -3.85
CA GLU A 20 9.42 -22.04 -2.99
C GLU A 20 10.80 -21.49 -3.41
N ILE A 21 11.00 -21.30 -4.69
CA ILE A 21 12.21 -20.65 -5.22
C ILE A 21 12.35 -19.20 -4.72
N THR A 22 11.26 -18.51 -4.51
CA THR A 22 11.27 -17.15 -3.94
C THR A 22 11.65 -17.16 -2.47
N LEU A 23 11.23 -18.18 -1.71
CA LEU A 23 11.66 -18.38 -0.33
C LEU A 23 13.17 -18.58 -0.22
N GLN A 24 13.76 -19.34 -1.14
CA GLN A 24 15.20 -19.58 -1.17
C GLN A 24 16.01 -18.37 -1.60
N THR A 25 15.50 -17.59 -2.57
CA THR A 25 16.20 -16.42 -3.11
C THR A 25 16.01 -15.16 -2.27
N LYS A 26 14.88 -15.06 -1.57
CA LYS A 26 14.50 -13.90 -0.75
C LYS A 26 14.00 -14.31 0.63
N PRO A 27 14.87 -14.90 1.47
CA PRO A 27 14.46 -15.41 2.78
C PRO A 27 13.94 -14.34 3.73
N TRP A 28 14.30 -13.08 3.53
CA TRP A 28 13.78 -11.95 4.34
C TRP A 28 12.30 -11.69 4.19
N LEU A 29 11.66 -12.21 3.14
CA LEU A 29 10.21 -12.08 2.96
C LEU A 29 9.43 -12.92 3.96
N VAL A 30 10.05 -14.00 4.48
CA VAL A 30 9.44 -14.89 5.46
C VAL A 30 10.42 -15.10 6.63
N PRO A 31 10.47 -14.16 7.59
CA PRO A 31 11.37 -14.24 8.73
C PRO A 31 11.08 -15.43 9.65
N PHE A 32 9.86 -15.94 9.66
CA PHE A 32 9.45 -17.12 10.43
C PHE A 32 8.91 -18.24 9.54
N PRO A 33 9.80 -18.98 8.83
CA PRO A 33 9.38 -20.01 7.88
C PRO A 33 8.68 -21.21 8.55
N ASN A 34 8.94 -21.43 9.83
CA ASN A 34 8.33 -22.52 10.62
C ASN A 34 6.93 -22.18 11.12
N PHE A 35 6.52 -20.93 11.04
CA PHE A 35 5.19 -20.49 11.43
C PHE A 35 4.20 -20.71 10.28
N ARG A 36 3.95 -21.99 10.00
CA ARG A 36 2.95 -22.42 9.03
C ARG A 36 1.70 -22.86 9.78
N GLU A 37 0.87 -21.91 10.21
CA GLU A 37 -0.49 -22.27 10.64
C GLU A 37 -1.28 -22.78 9.42
N ASN A 38 -1.36 -24.12 9.27
CA ASN A 38 -2.19 -24.84 8.29
C ASN A 38 -2.08 -24.37 6.84
N GLY A 39 -0.94 -23.79 6.43
CA GLY A 39 -0.97 -23.17 5.15
C GLY A 39 0.32 -22.94 4.44
N GLN A 40 0.11 -22.38 3.34
CA GLN A 40 1.07 -21.88 2.39
C GLN A 40 1.41 -20.43 2.77
N PHE A 41 2.54 -19.97 2.31
CA PHE A 41 2.79 -18.55 2.26
C PHE A 41 2.08 -17.96 1.05
N ILE A 42 1.36 -16.87 1.27
CA ILE A 42 0.62 -16.18 0.24
C ILE A 42 1.27 -14.82 0.00
N ASP A 43 1.52 -14.53 -1.25
CA ASP A 43 2.03 -13.25 -1.73
C ASP A 43 0.86 -12.41 -2.25
N ILE A 44 0.68 -11.25 -1.69
CA ILE A 44 -0.36 -10.30 -2.07
C ILE A 44 0.32 -9.03 -2.58
N VAL A 45 0.12 -8.75 -3.85
CA VAL A 45 0.61 -7.52 -4.48
C VAL A 45 -0.56 -6.59 -4.74
N LYS A 46 -0.55 -5.45 -4.09
CA LYS A 46 -1.52 -4.38 -4.25
C LYS A 46 -0.91 -3.27 -5.08
N THR A 47 -1.56 -2.92 -6.19
CA THR A 47 -1.14 -1.84 -7.08
C THR A 47 -2.26 -0.82 -7.21
N THR A 48 -1.96 0.44 -6.92
CA THR A 48 -2.92 1.53 -7.07
C THR A 48 -2.71 2.24 -8.39
N ASN A 49 -3.77 2.32 -9.20
CA ASN A 49 -3.78 3.01 -10.48
C ASN A 49 -4.29 4.45 -10.29
N TYR A 50 -3.37 5.37 -10.13
CA TYR A 50 -3.69 6.79 -9.94
C TYR A 50 -4.20 7.50 -11.19
N SER A 51 -4.23 6.83 -12.34
CA SER A 51 -4.84 7.37 -13.56
C SER A 51 -6.36 7.21 -13.57
N LYS A 52 -6.87 6.30 -12.72
CA LYS A 52 -8.29 6.00 -12.60
C LYS A 52 -8.73 6.21 -11.15
N CYS A 53 -8.96 7.46 -10.79
CA CYS A 53 -9.47 7.86 -9.49
C CYS A 53 -10.79 8.61 -9.67
N GLU A 54 -11.79 8.31 -8.85
CA GLU A 54 -13.03 9.07 -8.76
C GLU A 54 -12.84 10.30 -7.88
N GLU A 55 -12.08 10.14 -6.78
CA GLU A 55 -11.68 11.23 -5.91
C GLU A 55 -10.17 11.29 -5.76
N ARG A 56 -9.62 12.48 -5.75
CA ARG A 56 -8.20 12.75 -5.49
C ARG A 56 -8.04 13.88 -4.50
N SER A 57 -7.03 13.75 -3.64
CA SER A 57 -6.57 14.87 -2.84
C SER A 57 -6.05 16.00 -3.75
N ALA A 58 -6.55 17.20 -3.57
CA ALA A 58 -6.04 18.37 -4.27
C ALA A 58 -4.66 18.72 -3.71
N TYR A 59 -3.62 18.61 -4.52
CA TYR A 59 -2.30 19.13 -4.17
C TYR A 59 -2.22 20.59 -4.61
N HIS A 60 -2.23 21.50 -3.64
CA HIS A 60 -2.02 22.93 -3.90
C HIS A 60 -0.52 23.22 -3.95
N PHE A 61 0.07 23.24 -5.13
CA PHE A 61 1.47 23.65 -5.32
C PHE A 61 1.64 25.17 -5.40
N GLY A 62 0.92 25.94 -4.56
CA GLY A 62 1.01 27.40 -4.57
C GLY A 62 0.43 28.09 -5.80
N ILE A 63 -0.19 27.36 -6.71
CA ILE A 63 -0.89 27.90 -7.87
C ILE A 63 -2.34 28.14 -7.49
N THR A 64 -2.63 29.36 -7.08
CA THR A 64 -3.99 29.84 -6.85
C THR A 64 -4.73 29.86 -8.19
N GLY A 65 -5.61 28.92 -8.46
CA GLY A 65 -6.40 28.90 -9.70
C GLY A 65 -6.88 27.53 -10.15
N LEU A 66 -6.36 26.47 -9.58
CA LEU A 66 -6.79 25.10 -9.91
C LEU A 66 -7.85 24.57 -8.93
N THR A 67 -8.75 25.42 -8.47
CA THR A 67 -9.86 25.07 -7.57
C THR A 67 -10.93 24.21 -8.23
N ASN A 68 -10.93 24.10 -9.55
CA ASN A 68 -11.91 23.32 -10.31
C ASN A 68 -11.26 22.11 -10.99
N TRP A 69 -10.58 21.27 -10.22
CA TRP A 69 -10.12 20.00 -10.75
C TRP A 69 -11.34 19.11 -11.05
N LYS A 70 -11.53 18.80 -12.33
CA LYS A 70 -12.51 17.80 -12.77
C LYS A 70 -11.76 16.48 -13.02
N PRO A 71 -12.37 15.32 -12.72
CA PRO A 71 -11.73 14.02 -12.94
C PRO A 71 -11.20 13.79 -14.36
N ALA A 72 -11.77 14.50 -15.34
CA ALA A 72 -11.38 14.45 -16.76
C ALA A 72 -10.30 15.46 -17.17
N SER A 73 -9.82 16.34 -16.29
CA SER A 73 -8.78 17.30 -16.66
C SER A 73 -7.40 16.62 -16.58
N ASN A 74 -6.94 16.13 -17.72
CA ASN A 74 -5.63 15.44 -17.87
C ASN A 74 -4.41 16.34 -17.64
N GLN A 75 -4.59 17.63 -17.40
CA GLN A 75 -3.48 18.58 -17.27
C GLN A 75 -2.61 18.33 -16.03
N MET A 76 -3.20 17.82 -14.93
CA MET A 76 -2.44 17.44 -13.74
C MET A 76 -1.76 16.07 -13.84
N GLY A 77 -2.27 15.17 -14.67
CA GLY A 77 -1.71 13.84 -14.85
C GLY A 77 -0.35 13.83 -15.55
N GLN A 78 -0.05 14.85 -16.34
CA GLN A 78 1.25 15.00 -17.01
C GLN A 78 2.31 15.67 -16.11
N PHE A 79 1.88 16.54 -15.20
CA PHE A 79 2.78 17.24 -14.27
C PHE A 79 3.24 16.36 -13.12
N LEU A 80 2.35 15.58 -12.55
CA LEU A 80 2.60 14.70 -11.42
C LEU A 80 2.16 13.27 -11.76
N SER A 81 3.11 12.36 -11.81
CA SER A 81 2.87 10.93 -11.94
C SER A 81 3.18 10.25 -10.61
N ARG A 82 2.28 9.40 -10.16
CA ARG A 82 2.43 8.63 -8.92
C ARG A 82 2.20 7.15 -9.20
N SER A 83 3.00 6.31 -8.59
CA SER A 83 2.76 4.87 -8.53
C SER A 83 2.97 4.36 -7.11
N ASN A 84 2.14 3.43 -6.68
CA ASN A 84 2.25 2.75 -5.40
C ASN A 84 2.10 1.25 -5.63
N ILE A 85 3.08 0.51 -5.17
CA ILE A 85 3.07 -0.95 -5.14
C ILE A 85 3.32 -1.37 -3.70
N ASN A 86 2.40 -2.15 -3.16
CA ASN A 86 2.54 -2.73 -1.83
C ASN A 86 2.51 -4.25 -1.96
N ARG A 87 3.56 -4.91 -1.50
CA ARG A 87 3.67 -6.36 -1.46
C ARG A 87 3.61 -6.82 -0.02
N VAL A 88 2.68 -7.72 0.29
CA VAL A 88 2.50 -8.30 1.61
C VAL A 88 2.62 -9.80 1.52
N VAL A 89 3.49 -10.38 2.33
CA VAL A 89 3.61 -11.83 2.47
C VAL A 89 2.96 -12.25 3.78
N ILE A 90 2.00 -13.14 3.68
CA ILE A 90 1.28 -13.70 4.82
C ILE A 90 1.52 -15.20 4.95
N SER A 91 1.49 -15.70 6.18
CA SER A 91 1.41 -17.13 6.50
C SER A 91 0.02 -17.46 7.02
N GLY A 92 -0.53 -18.59 6.57
CA GLY A 92 -1.88 -19.00 6.93
C GLY A 92 -2.84 -19.00 5.74
N ASN A 93 -4.08 -18.60 5.98
CA ASN A 93 -5.11 -18.50 4.95
C ASN A 93 -5.76 -17.12 5.01
N VAL A 94 -6.64 -16.81 4.05
CA VAL A 94 -7.27 -15.48 3.93
C VAL A 94 -8.12 -15.09 5.15
N LYS A 95 -8.59 -16.07 5.94
CA LYS A 95 -9.41 -15.81 7.14
C LYS A 95 -8.56 -15.68 8.40
N TYR A 96 -7.50 -16.50 8.50
CA TYR A 96 -6.59 -16.53 9.65
C TYR A 96 -5.17 -16.48 9.13
N TYR A 97 -4.51 -15.36 9.30
CA TYR A 97 -3.18 -15.14 8.77
C TYR A 97 -2.32 -14.31 9.71
N THR A 98 -1.04 -14.48 9.55
CA THR A 98 -0.02 -13.62 10.17
C THR A 98 0.79 -12.95 9.08
N ILE A 99 0.95 -11.63 9.17
CA ILE A 99 1.80 -10.89 8.23
C ILE A 99 3.26 -11.18 8.58
N GLN A 100 3.98 -11.75 7.62
CA GLN A 100 5.41 -12.02 7.73
C GLN A 100 6.24 -10.79 7.37
N SER A 101 5.91 -10.18 6.26
CA SER A 101 6.59 -8.98 5.78
C SER A 101 5.67 -8.12 4.91
N SER A 102 5.97 -6.85 4.84
CA SER A 102 5.32 -5.92 3.90
C SER A 102 6.36 -4.96 3.35
N VAL A 103 6.36 -4.80 2.03
CA VAL A 103 7.23 -3.86 1.32
C VAL A 103 6.36 -2.92 0.52
N SER A 104 6.39 -1.65 0.86
CA SER A 104 5.65 -0.60 0.14
C SER A 104 6.62 0.29 -0.61
N THR A 105 6.39 0.46 -1.90
CA THR A 105 7.17 1.34 -2.76
C THR A 105 6.27 2.42 -3.35
N ASN A 106 6.56 3.66 -3.02
CA ASN A 106 5.94 4.83 -3.60
C ASN A 106 6.93 5.54 -4.51
N LYS A 107 6.49 5.88 -5.71
CA LYS A 107 7.25 6.66 -6.66
C LYS A 107 6.42 7.86 -7.10
N ILE A 108 6.99 9.05 -6.98
CA ILE A 108 6.39 10.30 -7.46
C ILE A 108 7.36 10.90 -8.48
N VAL A 109 6.85 11.21 -9.66
CA VAL A 109 7.60 11.89 -10.71
C VAL A 109 6.94 13.23 -10.98
N ILE A 110 7.71 14.29 -10.89
CA ILE A 110 7.30 15.67 -11.15
C ILE A 110 7.95 16.10 -12.46
N SER A 111 7.13 16.43 -13.44
CA SER A 111 7.58 16.87 -14.77
C SER A 111 6.96 18.23 -15.08
N PRO A 112 7.60 19.35 -14.72
CA PRO A 112 7.10 20.67 -15.06
C PRO A 112 7.16 20.87 -16.58
N GLN A 113 6.04 21.18 -17.20
CA GLN A 113 5.91 21.34 -18.66
C GLN A 113 6.73 22.51 -19.24
N MET A 114 7.17 23.44 -18.39
CA MET A 114 7.92 24.62 -18.81
C MET A 114 9.38 24.33 -19.21
N TYR A 115 9.94 23.20 -18.76
CA TYR A 115 11.33 22.84 -19.06
C TYR A 115 11.39 21.34 -19.31
N GLU A 116 11.55 20.95 -20.56
CA GLU A 116 11.65 19.54 -20.99
C GLU A 116 12.80 18.77 -20.33
N SER A 117 13.78 19.47 -19.77
CA SER A 117 14.99 18.88 -19.19
C SER A 117 14.95 18.68 -17.67
N GLN A 118 13.95 19.21 -16.98
CA GLN A 118 13.88 19.13 -15.50
C GLN A 118 12.78 18.18 -15.07
N LYS A 119 13.17 16.99 -14.58
CA LYS A 119 12.29 16.00 -13.96
C LYS A 119 12.78 15.74 -12.55
N GLY A 120 11.89 15.86 -11.57
CA GLY A 120 12.12 15.42 -10.20
C GLY A 120 11.52 14.04 -9.96
N MET A 121 12.23 13.18 -9.27
CA MET A 121 11.72 11.87 -8.87
C MET A 121 11.97 11.65 -7.38
N VAL A 122 10.93 11.26 -6.66
CA VAL A 122 11.02 10.82 -5.27
C VAL A 122 10.60 9.35 -5.20
N VAL A 123 11.46 8.51 -4.68
CA VAL A 123 11.16 7.10 -4.41
C VAL A 123 11.24 6.88 -2.91
N SER A 124 10.15 6.39 -2.33
CA SER A 124 10.06 6.01 -0.93
C SER A 124 9.81 4.51 -0.82
N VAL A 125 10.64 3.82 -0.05
CA VAL A 125 10.49 2.39 0.22
C VAL A 125 10.33 2.21 1.72
N MET A 126 9.28 1.50 2.11
CA MET A 126 9.02 1.14 3.49
C MET A 126 8.98 -0.38 3.63
N ASN A 127 9.78 -0.90 4.54
CA ASN A 127 9.84 -2.32 4.87
C ASN A 127 9.31 -2.56 6.27
N LEU A 128 8.35 -3.46 6.38
CA LEU A 128 7.84 -3.98 7.65
C LEU A 128 8.17 -5.47 7.70
N THR A 129 8.75 -5.92 8.81
CA THR A 129 9.13 -7.32 9.01
C THR A 129 8.66 -7.77 10.38
N LEU A 130 8.08 -8.97 10.45
CA LEU A 130 7.68 -9.58 11.72
C LEU A 130 8.94 -9.82 12.57
N ALA A 131 9.00 -9.20 13.75
CA ALA A 131 10.15 -9.32 14.64
C ALA A 131 9.96 -10.45 15.66
N SER A 132 8.75 -10.60 16.19
CA SER A 132 8.42 -11.66 17.16
C SER A 132 6.92 -11.87 17.24
N PHE A 133 6.52 -13.01 17.73
CA PHE A 133 5.11 -13.28 18.10
C PHE A 133 5.09 -13.96 19.46
N HIS A 134 4.04 -13.67 20.22
CA HIS A 134 3.80 -14.28 21.51
C HIS A 134 2.39 -14.82 21.57
N GLN A 135 2.23 -16.01 22.15
CA GLN A 135 0.90 -16.53 22.41
C GLN A 135 0.26 -15.72 23.54
N ALA A 136 -0.96 -15.25 23.32
CA ALA A 136 -1.68 -14.51 24.34
C ALA A 136 -2.04 -15.45 25.50
N ASN A 137 -1.42 -15.25 26.65
CA ASN A 137 -1.77 -15.94 27.89
C ASN A 137 -2.87 -15.14 28.60
N GLY A 138 -4.13 -15.45 28.33
CA GLY A 138 -5.27 -14.82 29.01
C GLY A 138 -6.53 -14.76 28.16
N SER A 139 -7.68 -14.68 28.83
CA SER A 139 -8.96 -14.44 28.17
C SER A 139 -8.94 -13.07 27.47
N PRO A 140 -9.53 -12.94 26.27
CA PRO A 140 -9.63 -11.65 25.61
C PRO A 140 -10.36 -10.67 26.55
N ARG A 141 -9.73 -9.53 26.83
CA ARG A 141 -10.39 -8.46 27.57
C ARG A 141 -11.57 -7.98 26.75
N SER A 142 -12.77 -8.12 27.31
CA SER A 142 -13.94 -7.47 26.74
C SER A 142 -13.72 -5.96 26.78
N VAL A 143 -13.61 -5.34 25.61
CA VAL A 143 -13.59 -3.89 25.51
C VAL A 143 -15.00 -3.43 25.83
N SER A 144 -15.20 -2.84 27.01
CA SER A 144 -16.45 -2.15 27.32
C SER A 144 -16.62 -0.99 26.35
N ASN A 145 -17.77 -0.93 25.68
CA ASN A 145 -18.14 0.07 24.66
C ASN A 145 -18.29 1.50 25.23
N SER A 146 -17.28 2.04 25.88
CA SER A 146 -17.36 3.37 26.50
C SER A 146 -16.44 4.43 25.85
N ALA A 147 -16.06 4.25 24.60
CA ALA A 147 -15.46 5.33 23.83
C ALA A 147 -16.36 5.70 22.65
N ARG A 148 -17.53 6.26 22.93
CA ARG A 148 -18.27 7.03 21.94
C ARG A 148 -17.60 8.41 21.88
N SER A 149 -16.70 8.60 20.96
CA SER A 149 -16.21 9.92 20.59
C SER A 149 -17.38 10.69 19.98
N THR A 150 -17.89 11.64 20.73
CA THR A 150 -18.76 12.70 20.20
C THR A 150 -17.83 13.79 19.64
N ILE A 151 -17.80 13.90 18.33
CA ILE A 151 -17.32 15.10 17.63
C ILE A 151 -18.56 15.89 17.26
#